data_43391e9e75028000cde42b857919f8a7
#
_entry.id   43391e9e75028000cde42b857919f8a7
#
_cell.length_a   1.000
_cell.length_b   1.000
_cell.length_c   1.000
_cell.angle_alpha   90.00
_cell.angle_beta   90.00
_cell.angle_gamma   90.00
#
_symmetry.space_group_name_H-M   'P 1'
#
loop_
_entity.id
_entity.type
_entity.pdbx_description
1 polymer ?
#
loop_
_entity_poly.entity_id
_entity_poly.type
_entity_poly.pdbx_seq_one_letter_code
_entity_poly.pdbx_strand_id
1 'polypeptide(L)'
;MSGLLGLLGLGYRGRRLVVGVDAVRKELQAGKCWCVVVAEDASPRAVDKVVRLASAKGVPIVAGPCAAAIGARLGKPPVMAVGVRDRALADGIVPLASVRP
;
A
#
# COMPACT_ATOMS: atom_id res chain seq x y z
N MET A 1 -9.38 -15.29 -5.01
CA MET A 1 -9.01 -14.36 -6.04
C MET A 1 -8.96 -12.94 -5.52
N SER A 2 -7.86 -12.35 -5.64
CA SER A 2 -7.71 -11.02 -5.06
C SER A 2 -7.57 -9.96 -6.14
N GLY A 3 -8.61 -9.14 -6.31
CA GLY A 3 -8.54 -7.98 -7.18
C GLY A 3 -7.47 -7.00 -6.73
N LEU A 4 -7.24 -6.94 -5.42
CA LEU A 4 -6.22 -6.07 -4.85
C LEU A 4 -4.83 -6.44 -5.37
N LEU A 5 -4.47 -7.72 -5.31
CA LEU A 5 -3.16 -8.15 -5.80
C LEU A 5 -3.01 -7.89 -7.30
N GLY A 6 -4.08 -8.10 -8.07
CA GLY A 6 -4.06 -7.78 -9.49
C GLY A 6 -3.78 -6.32 -9.76
N LEU A 7 -4.46 -5.44 -9.02
CA LEU A 7 -4.25 -4.00 -9.17
C LEU A 7 -2.85 -3.58 -8.74
N LEU A 8 -2.33 -4.18 -7.67
CA LEU A 8 -0.96 -3.89 -7.24
C LEU A 8 0.05 -4.29 -8.32
N GLY A 9 -0.15 -5.45 -8.94
CA GLY A 9 0.73 -5.89 -10.02
C GLY A 9 0.71 -4.93 -11.20
N LEU A 10 -0.47 -4.48 -11.60
CA LEU A 10 -0.61 -3.51 -12.69
C LEU A 10 0.02 -2.17 -12.34
N GLY A 11 -0.21 -1.70 -11.12
CA GLY A 11 0.36 -0.44 -10.66
C GLY A 11 1.87 -0.47 -10.62
N TYR A 12 2.43 -1.59 -10.21
CA TYR A 12 3.87 -1.73 -10.15
C TYR A 12 4.49 -1.68 -11.54
N ARG A 13 3.88 -2.37 -12.50
CA ARG A 13 4.35 -2.33 -13.89
C ARG A 13 4.31 -0.92 -14.45
N GLY A 14 3.28 -0.16 -14.09
CA GLY A 14 3.11 1.21 -14.56
C GLY A 14 3.88 2.24 -13.75
N ARG A 15 4.69 1.80 -12.79
CA ARG A 15 5.45 2.68 -11.90
C ARG A 15 4.56 3.62 -11.12
N ARG A 16 3.39 3.13 -10.74
CA ARG A 16 2.41 3.91 -9.97
C ARG A 16 2.43 3.57 -8.49
N LEU A 17 3.38 2.75 -8.09
CA LEU A 17 3.55 2.34 -6.70
C LEU A 17 4.93 2.69 -6.20
N VAL A 18 5.01 2.93 -4.89
CA VAL A 18 6.28 2.90 -4.18
C VAL A 18 6.21 1.74 -3.21
N VAL A 19 7.28 1.00 -3.08
CA VAL A 19 7.30 -0.26 -2.35
C VAL A 19 8.27 -0.16 -1.19
N GLY A 20 7.80 -0.61 -0.02
CA GLY A 20 8.61 -0.61 1.19
C GLY A 20 8.29 0.55 2.11
N VAL A 21 8.50 0.32 3.41
CA VAL A 21 8.13 1.28 4.44
C VAL A 21 8.80 2.64 4.25
N ASP A 22 10.11 2.64 3.97
CA ASP A 22 10.83 3.91 3.84
C ASP A 22 10.40 4.71 2.62
N ALA A 23 10.20 4.03 1.49
CA ALA A 23 9.76 4.69 0.27
C ALA A 23 8.35 5.27 0.45
N VAL A 24 7.46 4.52 1.11
CA VAL A 24 6.10 4.98 1.37
C VAL A 24 6.12 6.23 2.26
N ARG A 25 6.96 6.22 3.28
CA ARG A 25 7.07 7.39 4.15
C ARG A 25 7.49 8.63 3.38
N LYS A 26 8.47 8.51 2.52
CA LYS A 26 8.94 9.63 1.72
C LYS A 26 7.84 10.17 0.82
N GLU A 27 7.07 9.28 0.19
CA GLU A 27 5.98 9.71 -0.68
C GLU A 27 4.86 10.37 0.11
N LEU A 28 4.56 9.87 1.29
CA LEU A 28 3.56 10.50 2.16
C LEU A 28 4.01 11.90 2.57
N GLN A 29 5.27 12.06 2.93
CA GLN A 29 5.81 13.36 3.30
C GLN A 29 5.74 14.35 2.15
N ALA A 30 5.92 13.85 0.93
CA ALA A 30 5.86 14.68 -0.27
C ALA A 30 4.42 14.96 -0.73
N GLY A 31 3.44 14.34 -0.10
CA GLY A 31 2.04 14.52 -0.47
C GLY A 31 1.65 13.84 -1.76
N LYS A 32 2.35 12.77 -2.14
CA LYS A 32 2.14 12.10 -3.43
C LYS A 32 1.45 10.75 -3.34
N CYS A 33 1.01 10.35 -2.16
CA CYS A 33 0.28 9.09 -2.00
C CYS A 33 -1.22 9.32 -1.95
N TRP A 34 -1.97 8.51 -2.69
CA TRP A 34 -3.42 8.52 -2.67
C TRP A 34 -4.01 7.47 -1.75
N CYS A 35 -3.31 6.36 -1.53
CA CYS A 35 -3.65 5.40 -0.49
C CYS A 35 -2.41 4.58 -0.16
N VAL A 36 -2.45 3.88 0.96
CA VAL A 36 -1.36 3.03 1.42
C VAL A 36 -1.93 1.65 1.72
N VAL A 37 -1.29 0.62 1.19
CA VAL A 37 -1.65 -0.77 1.48
C VAL A 37 -0.64 -1.31 2.48
N VAL A 38 -1.13 -1.84 3.59
CA VAL A 38 -0.31 -2.40 4.65
C VAL A 38 -0.59 -3.89 4.74
N ALA A 39 0.45 -4.71 4.77
CA ALA A 39 0.29 -6.16 4.87
C ALA A 39 -0.38 -6.54 6.19
N GLU A 40 -1.25 -7.55 6.14
CA GLU A 40 -1.98 -7.99 7.33
C GLU A 40 -1.07 -8.50 8.44
N ASP A 41 0.08 -9.05 8.08
CA ASP A 41 1.05 -9.59 9.02
C ASP A 41 2.25 -8.66 9.24
N ALA A 42 2.13 -7.41 8.81
CA ALA A 42 3.22 -6.46 9.03
C ALA A 42 3.39 -6.19 10.52
N SER A 43 4.66 -6.14 10.94
CA SER A 43 4.97 -5.78 12.30
C SER A 43 4.43 -4.37 12.61
N PRO A 44 3.68 -4.19 13.70
CA PRO A 44 3.23 -2.85 14.08
C PRO A 44 4.37 -1.86 14.18
N ARG A 45 5.51 -2.32 14.66
CA ARG A 45 6.70 -1.47 14.79
C ARG A 45 7.20 -1.01 13.43
N ALA A 46 7.17 -1.89 12.44
CA ALA A 46 7.66 -1.56 11.11
C ALA A 46 6.77 -0.55 10.40
N VAL A 47 5.46 -0.64 10.60
CA VAL A 47 4.51 0.21 9.86
C VAL A 47 3.94 1.37 10.67
N ASP A 48 4.29 1.46 11.95
CA ASP A 48 3.71 2.50 12.81
C ASP A 48 3.87 3.91 12.24
N LYS A 49 5.06 4.24 11.78
CA LYS A 49 5.32 5.57 11.24
C LYS A 49 4.54 5.83 9.96
N VAL A 50 4.38 4.81 9.13
CA VAL A 50 3.59 4.93 7.91
C VAL A 50 2.12 5.17 8.27
N VAL A 51 1.59 4.40 9.20
CA VAL A 51 0.19 4.53 9.61
C VAL A 51 -0.08 5.90 10.21
N ARG A 52 0.78 6.36 11.10
CA ARG A 52 0.61 7.68 11.73
C ARG A 52 0.67 8.80 10.70
N LEU A 53 1.63 8.71 9.79
CA LEU A 53 1.81 9.76 8.78
C LEU A 53 0.63 9.77 7.81
N ALA A 54 0.18 8.60 7.38
CA ALA A 54 -0.98 8.51 6.49
C ALA A 54 -2.22 9.08 7.17
N SER A 55 -2.44 8.73 8.44
CA SER A 55 -3.57 9.26 9.19
C SER A 55 -3.50 10.77 9.31
N ALA A 56 -2.32 11.31 9.61
CA ALA A 56 -2.15 12.74 9.76
C ALA A 56 -2.44 13.50 8.46
N LYS A 57 -2.18 12.86 7.32
CA LYS A 57 -2.40 13.49 6.02
C LYS A 57 -3.73 13.13 5.39
N GLY A 58 -4.57 12.38 6.09
CA GLY A 58 -5.87 11.99 5.58
C GLY A 58 -5.80 10.99 4.44
N VAL A 59 -4.72 10.23 4.35
CA VAL A 59 -4.53 9.23 3.30
C VAL A 59 -5.13 7.89 3.77
N PRO A 60 -6.02 7.28 2.98
CA PRO A 60 -6.63 6.00 3.36
C PRO A 60 -5.59 4.90 3.54
N ILE A 61 -5.81 4.07 4.55
CA ILE A 61 -4.98 2.92 4.82
C ILE A 61 -5.81 1.67 4.55
N VAL A 62 -5.29 0.79 3.72
CA VAL A 62 -5.96 -0.40 3.24
C VAL A 62 -5.26 -1.62 3.79
N ALA A 63 -6.01 -2.54 4.39
CA ALA A 63 -5.44 -3.81 4.84
C ALA A 63 -5.28 -4.73 3.64
N GLY A 64 -4.05 -5.13 3.38
CA GLY A 64 -3.74 -6.01 2.27
C GLY A 64 -3.57 -7.45 2.72
N PRO A 65 -3.20 -8.33 1.80
CA PRO A 65 -2.84 -9.71 2.15
C PRO A 65 -1.49 -9.74 2.87
N CYS A 66 -0.97 -10.92 3.12
CA CYS A 66 0.30 -11.03 3.83
C CYS A 66 1.46 -10.46 3.01
N ALA A 67 2.51 -10.07 3.72
CA ALA A 67 3.68 -9.45 3.09
C ALA A 67 4.30 -10.35 2.02
N ALA A 68 4.34 -11.65 2.27
CA ALA A 68 4.88 -12.59 1.29
C ALA A 68 4.07 -12.61 0.00
N ALA A 69 2.74 -12.53 0.11
CA ALA A 69 1.87 -12.51 -1.08
C ALA A 69 2.05 -11.23 -1.88
N ILE A 70 2.17 -10.10 -1.20
CA ILE A 70 2.42 -8.83 -1.87
C ILE A 70 3.76 -8.88 -2.60
N GLY A 71 4.80 -9.30 -1.90
CA GLY A 71 6.13 -9.40 -2.49
C GLY A 71 6.15 -10.31 -3.70
N ALA A 72 5.55 -11.51 -3.57
CA ALA A 72 5.51 -12.47 -4.67
C ALA A 72 4.83 -11.87 -5.90
N ARG A 73 3.76 -11.12 -5.71
CA ARG A 73 3.05 -10.48 -6.83
C ARG A 73 3.92 -9.48 -7.56
N LEU A 74 4.79 -8.80 -6.83
CA LEU A 74 5.65 -7.77 -7.40
C LEU A 74 7.03 -8.30 -7.80
N GLY A 75 7.29 -9.58 -7.60
CA GLY A 75 8.59 -10.16 -7.89
C GLY A 75 9.66 -9.73 -6.91
N LYS A 76 9.28 -9.55 -5.64
CA LYS A 76 10.17 -9.05 -4.59
C LYS A 76 10.08 -9.91 -3.34
N PRO A 77 11.03 -9.77 -2.41
CA PRO A 77 10.88 -10.34 -1.07
C PRO A 77 9.62 -9.81 -0.40
N PRO A 78 9.22 -10.34 0.74
CA PRO A 78 8.02 -9.85 1.43
C PRO A 78 7.99 -8.34 1.58
N VAL A 79 6.84 -7.75 1.30
CA VAL A 79 6.64 -6.30 1.29
C VAL A 79 5.58 -5.94 2.32
N MET A 80 5.92 -5.10 3.28
CA MET A 80 5.01 -4.74 4.36
C MET A 80 4.09 -3.57 4.04
N ALA A 81 4.54 -2.66 3.18
CA ALA A 81 3.76 -1.48 2.83
C ALA A 81 3.97 -1.08 1.39
N VAL A 82 2.91 -0.62 0.74
CA VAL A 82 2.94 -0.12 -0.62
C VAL A 82 2.18 1.20 -0.66
N GLY A 83 2.78 2.22 -1.24
CA GLY A 83 2.11 3.49 -1.46
C GLY A 83 1.62 3.58 -2.90
N VAL A 84 0.39 4.04 -3.09
CA VAL A 84 -0.20 4.18 -4.40
C VAL A 84 -0.11 5.64 -4.83
N ARG A 85 0.57 5.88 -5.92
CA ARG A 85 0.87 7.22 -6.44
C ARG A 85 -0.16 7.71 -7.45
N ASP A 86 -1.06 6.86 -7.86
CA ASP A 86 -2.03 7.15 -8.90
C ASP A 86 -3.44 7.14 -8.32
N ARG A 87 -4.18 8.24 -8.54
CA ARG A 87 -5.50 8.37 -7.99
C ARG A 87 -6.48 7.33 -8.55
N ALA A 88 -6.44 7.10 -9.85
CA ALA A 88 -7.36 6.13 -10.46
C ALA A 88 -7.12 4.73 -9.91
N LEU A 89 -5.86 4.37 -9.71
CA LEU A 89 -5.50 3.08 -9.13
C LEU A 89 -5.99 3.01 -7.69
N ALA A 90 -5.79 4.07 -6.92
CA ALA A 90 -6.27 4.11 -5.53
C ALA A 90 -7.78 3.97 -5.46
N ASP A 91 -8.50 4.62 -6.37
CA ASP A 91 -9.97 4.53 -6.43
C ASP A 91 -10.43 3.09 -6.67
N GLY A 92 -9.63 2.30 -7.38
CA GLY A 92 -9.93 0.89 -7.57
C GLY A 92 -9.55 0.01 -6.38
N ILE A 93 -8.52 0.40 -5.64
CA ILE A 93 -8.00 -0.40 -4.53
C ILE A 93 -8.79 -0.18 -3.23
N VAL A 94 -9.06 1.06 -2.89
CA VAL A 94 -9.69 1.38 -1.60
C VAL A 94 -11.01 0.65 -1.38
N PRO A 95 -11.94 0.62 -2.35
CA PRO A 95 -13.20 -0.10 -2.13
C PRO A 95 -13.02 -1.60 -1.94
N LEU A 96 -12.01 -2.19 -2.55
CA LEU A 96 -11.79 -3.65 -2.47
C LEU A 96 -11.44 -4.12 -1.06
N ALA A 97 -10.78 -3.28 -0.29
CA ALA A 97 -10.30 -3.68 1.02
C ALA A 97 -10.91 -2.86 2.15
N SER A 98 -11.81 -1.96 1.85
CA SER A 98 -12.37 -1.06 2.85
C SER A 98 -13.62 -1.58 3.51
N VAL A 99 -13.75 -2.89 3.59
CA VAL A 99 -14.90 -3.48 4.28
C VAL A 99 -14.76 -3.46 5.78
N ARG A 100 -13.65 -2.97 6.26
CA ARG A 100 -13.40 -2.92 7.69
C ARG A 100 -14.09 -1.72 8.28
N PRO A 101 -14.83 -1.92 9.34
CA PRO A 101 -15.44 -0.79 10.02
C PRO A 101 -14.40 0.06 10.71
#